data_1268731156294a962ccf979d17cc2ca5
#
_entry.id   1268731156294a962ccf979d17cc2ca5
#
_cell.length_a   1.000
_cell.length_b   1.000
_cell.length_c   1.000
_cell.angle_alpha   90.00
_cell.angle_beta   90.00
_cell.angle_gamma   90.00
#
_symmetry.space_group_name_H-M   'P 1'
#
loop_
_entity.id
_entity.type
_entity.pdbx_description
1 polymer ?
#
loop_
_entity_poly.entity_id
_entity_poly.type
_entity_poly.pdbx_seq_one_letter_code
_entity_poly.pdbx_strand_id
1 'polypeptide(L)'
;MKLFFKIIIFLLPIFGYAQYTGATPWENCFGKNAECKLYVKDGYYVGCSSIKVNTSASSPAVVIVKRYGKVLKHAYISANSSHSIEIPDGTYQVFFYYGKQWDRYKKMNSDECYSITGGFSSDEYVGKDDPITLESQIMTYTLTQVTYGNFSQKSSSLSEAL
;
A
#
# COMPACT_ATOMS: atom_id res chain seq x y z
N MET A 1 26.76 -32.58 47.60
CA MET A 1 26.59 -32.66 46.14
C MET A 1 25.49 -31.70 45.75
N LYS A 2 25.87 -30.49 45.28
CA LYS A 2 24.90 -29.42 44.93
C LYS A 2 24.61 -29.49 43.42
N LEU A 3 23.37 -29.86 43.08
CA LEU A 3 22.91 -29.90 41.70
C LEU A 3 22.61 -28.45 41.24
N PHE A 4 23.43 -27.91 40.34
CA PHE A 4 23.14 -26.63 39.65
C PHE A 4 22.21 -26.92 38.48
N PHE A 5 20.93 -26.55 38.65
CA PHE A 5 19.96 -26.55 37.55
C PHE A 5 20.26 -25.31 36.66
N LYS A 6 20.87 -25.55 35.49
CA LYS A 6 21.04 -24.54 34.46
C LYS A 6 19.67 -24.36 33.76
N ILE A 7 18.95 -23.26 34.07
CA ILE A 7 17.78 -22.83 33.29
C ILE A 7 18.28 -22.26 31.98
N ILE A 8 18.13 -23.03 30.91
CA ILE A 8 18.31 -22.55 29.54
C ILE A 8 17.05 -21.81 29.16
N ILE A 9 17.08 -20.47 29.23
CA ILE A 9 16.02 -19.62 28.69
C ILE A 9 16.15 -19.67 27.17
N PHE A 10 15.26 -20.41 26.51
CA PHE A 10 15.10 -20.38 25.08
C PHE A 10 14.43 -19.03 24.73
N LEU A 11 15.23 -18.05 24.33
CA LEU A 11 14.77 -16.86 23.66
C LEU A 11 14.24 -17.28 22.29
N LEU A 12 12.96 -17.65 22.21
CA LEU A 12 12.27 -17.77 20.94
C LEU A 12 12.26 -16.37 20.31
N PRO A 13 12.83 -16.21 19.11
CA PRO A 13 12.67 -14.94 18.39
C PRO A 13 11.18 -14.75 18.14
N ILE A 14 10.60 -13.72 18.75
CA ILE A 14 9.28 -13.24 18.40
C ILE A 14 9.42 -12.70 16.98
N PHE A 15 9.18 -13.55 15.98
CA PHE A 15 9.02 -13.11 14.61
C PHE A 15 7.74 -12.27 14.58
N GLY A 16 7.88 -10.98 14.85
CA GLY A 16 6.88 -10.03 14.43
C GLY A 16 6.72 -10.22 12.94
N TYR A 17 5.54 -10.66 12.49
CA TYR A 17 5.22 -10.74 11.07
C TYR A 17 5.18 -9.32 10.52
N ALA A 18 6.36 -8.78 10.21
CA ALA A 18 6.47 -7.52 9.51
C ALA A 18 5.87 -7.70 8.12
N GLN A 19 4.94 -6.82 7.78
CA GLN A 19 4.44 -6.76 6.42
C GLN A 19 5.61 -6.47 5.48
N TYR A 20 5.71 -7.18 4.36
CA TYR A 20 6.79 -6.98 3.38
C TYR A 20 6.33 -6.05 2.25
N THR A 21 7.29 -5.36 1.64
CA THR A 21 7.02 -4.49 0.48
C THR A 21 6.43 -5.29 -0.68
N GLY A 22 5.32 -4.80 -1.24
CA GLY A 22 4.57 -5.46 -2.29
C GLY A 22 3.46 -6.39 -1.79
N ALA A 23 3.34 -6.61 -0.47
CA ALA A 23 2.21 -7.36 0.06
C ALA A 23 0.89 -6.63 -0.21
N THR A 24 -0.15 -7.41 -0.48
CA THR A 24 -1.52 -6.93 -0.69
C THR A 24 -2.34 -7.13 0.58
N PRO A 25 -2.34 -6.17 1.52
CA PRO A 25 -2.83 -6.39 2.87
C PRO A 25 -4.32 -6.74 2.93
N TRP A 26 -5.10 -6.34 1.92
CA TRP A 26 -6.56 -6.50 1.90
C TRP A 26 -7.06 -7.37 0.73
N GLU A 27 -6.26 -8.38 0.34
CA GLU A 27 -6.63 -9.25 -0.78
C GLU A 27 -7.90 -10.07 -0.53
N ASN A 28 -8.26 -10.28 0.74
CA ASN A 28 -9.53 -10.90 1.12
C ASN A 28 -10.76 -10.05 0.73
N CYS A 29 -10.57 -8.75 0.54
CA CYS A 29 -11.61 -7.80 0.15
C CYS A 29 -11.54 -7.43 -1.32
N PHE A 30 -10.34 -7.07 -1.79
CA PHE A 30 -10.13 -6.52 -3.14
C PHE A 30 -9.38 -7.45 -4.08
N GLY A 31 -9.05 -8.66 -3.61
CA GLY A 31 -8.29 -9.63 -4.38
C GLY A 31 -6.79 -9.28 -4.47
N LYS A 32 -6.04 -10.15 -5.11
CA LYS A 32 -4.64 -9.92 -5.44
C LYS A 32 -4.52 -8.93 -6.58
N ASN A 33 -3.46 -8.14 -6.53
CA ASN A 33 -3.09 -7.29 -7.66
C ASN A 33 -2.84 -8.16 -8.90
N ALA A 34 -3.76 -8.13 -9.87
CA ALA A 34 -3.56 -8.80 -11.12
C ALA A 34 -2.45 -8.13 -11.93
N GLU A 35 -1.64 -8.92 -12.63
CA GLU A 35 -0.67 -8.39 -13.57
C GLU A 35 -1.38 -7.63 -14.70
N CYS A 36 -0.83 -6.52 -15.12
CA CYS A 36 -1.28 -5.85 -16.32
C CYS A 36 -0.86 -6.70 -17.53
N LYS A 37 -1.82 -7.08 -18.33
CA LYS A 37 -1.55 -7.79 -19.61
C LYS A 37 -1.85 -6.84 -20.75
N LEU A 38 -0.91 -6.73 -21.66
CA LEU A 38 -1.17 -6.11 -22.96
C LEU A 38 -2.25 -6.93 -23.66
N TYR A 39 -3.32 -6.31 -24.06
CA TYR A 39 -4.37 -6.96 -24.83
C TYR A 39 -4.89 -6.03 -25.93
N VAL A 40 -5.46 -6.61 -26.95
CA VAL A 40 -6.12 -5.87 -28.02
C VAL A 40 -7.59 -5.73 -27.66
N LYS A 41 -8.06 -4.49 -27.54
CA LYS A 41 -9.48 -4.17 -27.37
C LYS A 41 -9.93 -3.29 -28.52
N ASP A 42 -10.98 -3.70 -29.20
CA ASP A 42 -11.56 -2.97 -30.33
C ASP A 42 -10.52 -2.63 -31.42
N GLY A 43 -9.53 -3.51 -31.61
CA GLY A 43 -8.44 -3.33 -32.60
C GLY A 43 -7.28 -2.44 -32.11
N TYR A 44 -7.31 -1.93 -30.86
CA TYR A 44 -6.26 -1.12 -30.26
C TYR A 44 -5.50 -1.90 -29.19
N TYR A 45 -4.18 -1.69 -29.15
CA TYR A 45 -3.36 -2.17 -28.05
C TYR A 45 -3.67 -1.34 -26.79
N VAL A 46 -4.09 -2.02 -25.72
CA VAL A 46 -4.19 -1.39 -24.42
C VAL A 46 -2.85 -1.57 -23.72
N GLY A 47 -2.17 -0.47 -23.48
CA GLY A 47 -0.87 -0.43 -22.83
C GLY A 47 -0.93 -0.70 -21.35
N CYS A 48 0.22 -0.93 -20.77
CA CYS A 48 0.44 -0.97 -19.34
C CYS A 48 1.23 0.25 -18.90
N SER A 49 0.74 0.88 -17.86
CA SER A 49 1.42 1.94 -17.12
C SER A 49 1.86 1.45 -15.75
N SER A 50 2.64 2.20 -15.03
CA SER A 50 3.10 1.84 -13.71
C SER A 50 3.05 3.04 -12.76
N ILE A 51 2.64 2.77 -11.52
CA ILE A 51 2.76 3.69 -10.40
C ILE A 51 3.90 3.19 -9.52
N LYS A 52 5.03 3.89 -9.55
CA LYS A 52 6.17 3.63 -8.66
C LYS A 52 6.09 4.53 -7.44
N VAL A 53 6.23 3.94 -6.27
CA VAL A 53 6.20 4.68 -5.01
C VAL A 53 7.45 4.39 -4.22
N ASN A 54 8.11 5.45 -3.78
CA ASN A 54 9.28 5.42 -2.90
C ASN A 54 8.87 5.97 -1.54
N THR A 55 9.06 5.20 -0.46
CA THR A 55 8.77 5.62 0.91
C THR A 55 9.99 6.26 1.57
N SER A 56 9.74 7.16 2.53
CA SER A 56 10.79 7.71 3.38
C SER A 56 11.34 6.69 4.37
N ALA A 57 12.47 7.01 5.00
CA ALA A 57 13.07 6.18 6.04
C ALA A 57 12.22 6.11 7.33
N SER A 58 11.31 7.05 7.53
CA SER A 58 10.57 7.22 8.78
C SER A 58 9.22 6.52 8.82
N SER A 59 8.62 6.18 7.67
CA SER A 59 7.25 5.68 7.65
C SER A 59 6.99 4.73 6.48
N PRO A 60 6.41 3.56 6.75
CA PRO A 60 5.79 2.74 5.71
C PRO A 60 4.50 3.37 5.21
N ALA A 61 4.01 2.89 4.07
CA ALA A 61 2.75 3.32 3.50
C ALA A 61 1.99 2.15 2.85
N VAL A 62 0.68 2.27 2.78
CA VAL A 62 -0.12 1.47 1.85
C VAL A 62 -0.59 2.39 0.73
N VAL A 63 -0.27 2.02 -0.50
CA VAL A 63 -0.74 2.68 -1.70
C VAL A 63 -2.03 2.02 -2.14
N ILE A 64 -3.04 2.81 -2.43
CA ILE A 64 -4.35 2.36 -2.87
C ILE A 64 -4.66 3.07 -4.20
N VAL A 65 -4.91 2.29 -5.24
CA VAL A 65 -5.21 2.79 -6.58
C VAL A 65 -6.67 2.48 -6.88
N LYS A 66 -7.48 3.53 -7.05
CA LYS A 66 -8.90 3.41 -7.42
C LYS A 66 -9.12 3.75 -8.88
N ARG A 67 -10.05 3.05 -9.50
CA ARG A 67 -10.58 3.34 -10.82
C ARG A 67 -12.10 3.29 -10.77
N TYR A 68 -12.76 4.32 -11.27
CA TYR A 68 -14.22 4.45 -11.21
C TYR A 68 -14.79 4.30 -9.79
N GLY A 69 -14.10 4.87 -8.80
CA GLY A 69 -14.49 4.82 -7.39
C GLY A 69 -14.22 3.50 -6.67
N LYS A 70 -13.74 2.44 -7.35
CA LYS A 70 -13.46 1.13 -6.76
C LYS A 70 -11.97 0.88 -6.61
N VAL A 71 -11.57 0.20 -5.53
CA VAL A 71 -10.19 -0.23 -5.32
C VAL A 71 -9.81 -1.25 -6.40
N LEU A 72 -8.84 -0.89 -7.23
CA LEU A 72 -8.29 -1.76 -8.27
C LEU A 72 -7.06 -2.51 -7.79
N LYS A 73 -6.16 -1.80 -7.12
CA LYS A 73 -4.89 -2.35 -6.61
C LYS A 73 -4.50 -1.68 -5.31
N HIS A 74 -3.77 -2.40 -4.50
CA HIS A 74 -3.21 -1.88 -3.26
C HIS A 74 -1.91 -2.62 -2.92
N ALA A 75 -0.97 -1.93 -2.31
CA ALA A 75 0.29 -2.53 -1.89
C ALA A 75 0.84 -1.86 -0.64
N TYR A 76 1.31 -2.65 0.30
CA TYR A 76 2.11 -2.19 1.42
C TYR A 76 3.56 -1.97 0.97
N ILE A 77 4.16 -0.87 1.41
CA ILE A 77 5.54 -0.53 1.12
C ILE A 77 6.23 -0.20 2.44
N SER A 78 7.24 -0.97 2.78
CA SER A 78 8.03 -0.76 4.00
C SER A 78 8.72 0.61 3.97
N ALA A 79 9.09 1.14 5.13
CA ALA A 79 9.92 2.34 5.20
C ALA A 79 11.23 2.13 4.41
N ASN A 80 11.75 3.19 3.81
CA ASN A 80 12.97 3.19 3.00
C ASN A 80 12.97 2.15 1.87
N SER A 81 11.83 1.98 1.22
CA SER A 81 11.62 1.00 0.16
C SER A 81 10.95 1.61 -1.07
N SER A 82 10.94 0.88 -2.16
CA SER A 82 10.17 1.24 -3.34
C SER A 82 9.39 0.04 -3.88
N HIS A 83 8.25 0.33 -4.49
CA HIS A 83 7.43 -0.67 -5.16
C HIS A 83 6.77 -0.08 -6.40
N SER A 84 6.61 -0.90 -7.43
CA SER A 84 5.91 -0.54 -8.66
C SER A 84 4.64 -1.37 -8.79
N ILE A 85 3.54 -0.69 -9.05
CA ILE A 85 2.22 -1.28 -9.27
C ILE A 85 1.90 -1.12 -10.75
N GLU A 86 1.88 -2.23 -11.48
CA GLU A 86 1.47 -2.23 -12.89
C GLU A 86 -0.04 -2.15 -13.01
N ILE A 87 -0.52 -1.27 -13.89
CA ILE A 87 -1.95 -1.04 -14.14
C ILE A 87 -2.18 -0.82 -15.64
N PRO A 88 -3.37 -1.16 -16.18
CA PRO A 88 -3.74 -0.79 -17.53
C PRO A 88 -3.72 0.73 -17.72
N ASP A 89 -3.53 1.20 -18.93
CA ASP A 89 -3.67 2.64 -19.23
C ASP A 89 -5.08 3.13 -18.87
N GLY A 90 -5.16 4.37 -18.40
CA GLY A 90 -6.42 4.98 -17.97
C GLY A 90 -6.28 6.04 -16.90
N THR A 91 -7.42 6.46 -16.34
CA THR A 91 -7.48 7.49 -15.29
C THR A 91 -7.68 6.84 -13.92
N TYR A 92 -6.89 7.28 -12.96
CA TYR A 92 -6.81 6.72 -11.63
C TYR A 92 -6.82 7.79 -10.54
N GLN A 93 -7.35 7.44 -9.37
CA GLN A 93 -7.19 8.17 -8.13
C GLN A 93 -6.23 7.37 -7.24
N VAL A 94 -5.16 8.00 -6.78
CA VAL A 94 -4.16 7.36 -5.93
C VAL A 94 -4.28 7.91 -4.51
N PHE A 95 -4.31 6.99 -3.53
CA PHE A 95 -4.30 7.31 -2.11
C PHE A 95 -3.07 6.71 -1.45
N PHE A 96 -2.63 7.36 -0.39
CA PHE A 96 -1.49 6.95 0.42
C PHE A 96 -1.91 6.91 1.89
N TYR A 97 -1.96 5.73 2.46
CA TYR A 97 -2.26 5.52 3.87
C TYR A 97 -0.97 5.27 4.62
N TYR A 98 -0.65 6.15 5.53
CA TYR A 98 0.57 6.14 6.34
C TYR A 98 0.28 5.81 7.78
N GLY A 99 1.31 5.37 8.49
CA GLY A 99 1.26 5.18 9.94
C GLY A 99 2.46 4.43 10.45
N LYS A 100 2.41 4.09 11.73
CA LYS A 100 3.40 3.28 12.41
C LYS A 100 2.77 2.04 12.98
N GLN A 101 3.59 1.01 13.21
CA GLN A 101 3.18 -0.25 13.84
C GLN A 101 2.00 -0.90 13.12
N TRP A 102 2.30 -1.59 12.02
CA TRP A 102 1.28 -2.35 11.29
C TRP A 102 0.68 -3.46 12.16
N ASP A 103 -0.63 -3.40 12.37
CA ASP A 103 -1.41 -4.43 13.05
C ASP A 103 -2.30 -5.17 12.03
N ARG A 104 -1.98 -6.43 11.76
CA ARG A 104 -2.72 -7.28 10.82
C ARG A 104 -4.16 -7.58 11.26
N TYR A 105 -4.45 -7.43 12.56
CA TYR A 105 -5.76 -7.72 13.14
C TYR A 105 -6.62 -6.47 13.37
N LYS A 106 -6.06 -5.29 13.15
CA LYS A 106 -6.82 -4.04 13.26
C LYS A 106 -8.02 -4.10 12.34
N LYS A 107 -9.22 -3.98 12.91
CA LYS A 107 -10.46 -3.88 12.14
C LYS A 107 -10.56 -2.48 11.56
N MET A 108 -10.88 -2.41 10.28
CA MET A 108 -11.10 -1.18 9.56
C MET A 108 -12.47 -1.17 8.90
N ASN A 109 -12.99 0.01 8.62
CA ASN A 109 -14.26 0.18 7.95
C ASN A 109 -14.04 0.49 6.47
N SER A 110 -14.82 -0.16 5.63
CA SER A 110 -14.89 0.10 4.20
C SER A 110 -16.32 -0.12 3.73
N ASP A 111 -16.78 0.73 2.85
CA ASP A 111 -18.10 0.57 2.24
C ASP A 111 -18.13 -0.60 1.25
N GLU A 112 -16.97 -0.98 0.71
CA GLU A 112 -16.84 -2.06 -0.27
C GLU A 112 -16.58 -3.44 0.39
N CYS A 113 -16.18 -3.48 1.67
CA CYS A 113 -15.83 -4.72 2.36
C CYS A 113 -16.12 -4.68 3.86
N TYR A 114 -17.00 -5.56 4.32
CA TYR A 114 -17.42 -5.62 5.74
C TYR A 114 -16.39 -6.22 6.70
N SER A 115 -15.35 -6.86 6.21
CA SER A 115 -14.40 -7.62 7.04
C SER A 115 -12.95 -7.27 6.78
N ILE A 116 -12.69 -6.00 6.46
CA ILE A 116 -11.32 -5.56 6.21
C ILE A 116 -10.52 -5.53 7.51
N THR A 117 -9.35 -6.16 7.50
CA THR A 117 -8.41 -6.17 8.62
C THR A 117 -7.00 -5.83 8.15
N GLY A 118 -6.25 -5.19 9.02
CA GLY A 118 -4.89 -4.72 8.75
C GLY A 118 -4.84 -3.21 8.58
N GLY A 119 -4.10 -2.55 9.47
CA GLY A 119 -3.94 -1.10 9.48
C GLY A 119 -2.80 -0.68 10.39
N PHE A 120 -2.47 0.60 10.37
CA PHE A 120 -1.49 1.16 11.30
C PHE A 120 -2.14 1.44 12.66
N SER A 121 -1.38 1.26 13.76
CA SER A 121 -1.88 1.46 15.12
C SER A 121 -1.72 2.89 15.61
N SER A 122 -0.80 3.66 15.02
CA SER A 122 -0.54 5.06 15.42
C SER A 122 -0.09 5.92 14.26
N ASP A 123 -0.17 7.22 14.45
CA ASP A 123 0.25 8.27 13.49
C ASP A 123 -0.40 8.10 12.11
N GLU A 124 -1.66 7.67 12.10
CA GLU A 124 -2.38 7.41 10.85
C GLU A 124 -2.70 8.70 10.11
N TYR A 125 -2.42 8.67 8.83
CA TYR A 125 -2.77 9.74 7.92
C TYR A 125 -3.12 9.17 6.55
N VAL A 126 -4.15 9.72 5.92
CA VAL A 126 -4.52 9.39 4.55
C VAL A 126 -4.43 10.65 3.70
N GLY A 127 -3.67 10.55 2.64
CA GLY A 127 -3.59 11.59 1.64
C GLY A 127 -3.92 11.05 0.26
N LYS A 128 -4.27 11.93 -0.65
CA LYS A 128 -4.53 11.61 -2.06
C LYS A 128 -3.90 12.64 -2.98
N ASP A 129 -3.63 12.22 -4.20
CA ASP A 129 -3.30 13.10 -5.32
C ASP A 129 -4.59 13.51 -6.06
N ASP A 130 -4.48 14.42 -7.00
CA ASP A 130 -5.52 14.64 -8.00
C ASP A 130 -5.60 13.42 -8.96
N PRO A 131 -6.75 13.17 -9.60
CA PRO A 131 -6.85 12.10 -10.59
C PRO A 131 -5.81 12.25 -11.69
N ILE A 132 -5.13 11.15 -12.00
CA ILE A 132 -4.08 11.10 -13.03
C ILE A 132 -4.50 10.20 -14.18
N THR A 133 -4.16 10.61 -15.40
CA THR A 133 -4.32 9.77 -16.60
C THR A 133 -2.94 9.28 -17.04
N LEU A 134 -2.83 7.96 -17.22
CA LEU A 134 -1.59 7.28 -17.60
C LEU A 134 -1.79 6.59 -18.95
N GLU A 135 -0.81 6.77 -19.84
CA GLU A 135 -0.76 6.19 -21.18
C GLU A 135 0.67 5.70 -21.45
N SER A 136 0.88 4.39 -21.22
CA SER A 136 2.17 3.71 -21.40
C SER A 136 3.35 4.43 -20.72
N GLN A 137 3.13 4.88 -19.48
CA GLN A 137 4.11 5.68 -18.74
C GLN A 137 4.25 5.23 -17.28
N ILE A 138 5.31 5.69 -16.64
CA ILE A 138 5.59 5.46 -15.23
C ILE A 138 5.38 6.77 -14.49
N MET A 139 4.40 6.77 -13.56
CA MET A 139 4.25 7.84 -12.57
C MET A 139 5.04 7.47 -11.32
N THR A 140 5.89 8.37 -10.86
CA THR A 140 6.69 8.15 -9.65
C THR A 140 6.27 9.11 -8.54
N TYR A 141 5.89 8.55 -7.39
CA TYR A 141 5.66 9.27 -6.15
C TYR A 141 6.83 9.04 -5.20
N THR A 142 7.34 10.10 -4.62
CA THR A 142 8.33 10.04 -3.55
C THR A 142 7.71 10.62 -2.28
N LEU A 143 7.40 9.72 -1.35
CA LEU A 143 6.71 10.04 -0.10
C LEU A 143 7.74 10.45 0.96
N THR A 144 8.32 11.62 0.78
CA THR A 144 9.22 12.23 1.76
C THR A 144 8.50 13.35 2.49
N GLN A 145 8.80 13.51 3.77
CA GLN A 145 8.40 14.69 4.51
C GLN A 145 9.21 15.89 3.98
N VAL A 146 8.80 16.46 2.86
CA VAL A 146 9.46 17.65 2.29
C VAL A 146 8.58 18.88 2.50
N THR A 147 9.20 19.92 3.02
CA THR A 147 8.57 21.24 3.17
C THR A 147 8.35 21.93 1.82
N TYR A 148 9.05 21.47 0.77
CA TYR A 148 8.96 21.99 -0.60
C TYR A 148 9.08 20.83 -1.60
N GLY A 149 7.97 20.43 -2.19
CA GLY A 149 7.89 19.44 -3.26
C GLY A 149 6.90 19.90 -4.33
N ASN A 150 7.04 19.39 -5.54
CA ASN A 150 6.10 19.60 -6.65
C ASN A 150 4.85 18.71 -6.57
N PHE A 151 4.70 17.95 -5.48
CA PHE A 151 3.52 17.15 -5.16
C PHE A 151 2.86 17.69 -3.89
N SER A 152 1.62 18.13 -4.01
CA SER A 152 0.79 18.61 -2.89
C SER A 152 -0.24 17.56 -2.57
N GLN A 153 0.02 16.77 -1.55
CA GLN A 153 -0.92 15.76 -1.07
C GLN A 153 -2.12 16.42 -0.39
N LYS A 154 -3.31 16.11 -0.88
CA LYS A 154 -4.57 16.54 -0.27
C LYS A 154 -4.92 15.58 0.86
N SER A 155 -5.40 16.11 1.99
CA SER A 155 -5.96 15.29 3.07
C SER A 155 -7.16 14.49 2.58
N SER A 156 -7.28 13.24 3.03
CA SER A 156 -8.37 12.33 2.72
C SER A 156 -8.73 11.49 3.93
N SER A 157 -9.70 10.58 3.78
CA SER A 157 -10.11 9.63 4.81
C SER A 157 -9.94 8.19 4.33
N LEU A 158 -9.84 7.26 5.28
CA LEU A 158 -9.82 5.84 4.97
C LEU A 158 -11.12 5.38 4.29
N SER A 159 -12.28 5.94 4.66
CA SER A 159 -13.57 5.63 4.02
C SER A 159 -13.63 6.11 2.57
N GLU A 160 -12.89 7.15 2.19
CA GLU A 160 -12.79 7.57 0.80
C GLU A 160 -11.80 6.68 0.03
N ALA A 161 -10.73 6.24 0.70
CA ALA A 161 -9.68 5.42 0.09
C ALA A 161 -10.09 3.94 -0.08
N LEU A 162 -10.96 3.43 0.78
CA LEU A 162 -11.44 2.05 0.82
C LEU A 162 -12.93 1.95 0.54
#